data_85e4242f69af80af7dea6802d265ce2c
#
_entry.id   85e4242f69af80af7dea6802d265ce2c
#
_cell.length_a   1.000
_cell.length_b   1.000
_cell.length_c   1.000
_cell.angle_alpha   90.00
_cell.angle_beta   90.00
_cell.angle_gamma   90.00
#
_symmetry.space_group_name_H-M   'P 1'
#
loop_
_entity.id
_entity.type
_entity.pdbx_description
1 polymer ?
#
loop_
_entity_poly.entity_id
_entity_poly.type
_entity_poly.pdbx_seq_one_letter_code
_entity_poly.pdbx_strand_id
1 'polypeptide(L)'
;SILDFMCLTMIDPATGWFEIIELPNTSVTYVQKGKEIVDITIDKSSAQISRLFNKQWLSRYPRPLYVIYDNGSEFKLHFKELCDSYQLKRKPTTVKNPQANAILERMHGVLADMMRTSGIDMSQTVDPDDIDAFLTNAAWAICATHHTVLQLSPGAAIFGRDMLFDIFYIADWNAIGR
;
A
#
# COMPACT_ATOMS: atom_id res chain seq x y z
N SER A 1 -9.62 -22.04 -9.43
CA SER A 1 -8.63 -21.66 -8.44
C SER A 1 -9.04 -20.30 -7.89
N ILE A 2 -9.21 -20.22 -6.59
CA ILE A 2 -9.41 -18.94 -5.89
C ILE A 2 -8.17 -18.12 -6.17
N LEU A 3 -8.31 -16.93 -6.74
CA LEU A 3 -7.21 -16.01 -6.96
C LEU A 3 -6.80 -15.47 -5.58
N ASP A 4 -5.71 -16.02 -5.03
CA ASP A 4 -5.04 -15.40 -3.89
C ASP A 4 -4.24 -14.21 -4.42
N PHE A 5 -4.54 -13.01 -3.94
CA PHE A 5 -3.71 -11.84 -4.17
C PHE A 5 -3.14 -11.35 -2.86
N MET A 6 -1.96 -10.77 -2.92
CA MET A 6 -1.31 -10.13 -1.78
C MET A 6 -0.96 -8.68 -2.10
N CYS A 7 -1.04 -7.85 -1.10
CA CYS A 7 -0.73 -6.43 -1.24
C CYS A 7 0.35 -5.97 -0.27
N LEU A 8 1.17 -5.03 -0.70
CA LEU A 8 1.99 -4.22 0.18
C LEU A 8 1.17 -2.99 0.58
N THR A 9 0.94 -2.82 1.87
CA THR A 9 0.26 -1.66 2.45
C THR A 9 1.26 -0.78 3.19
N MET A 10 1.12 0.53 3.04
CA MET A 10 1.97 1.52 3.67
C MET A 10 1.12 2.64 4.23
N ILE A 11 1.44 3.12 5.43
CA ILE A 11 0.71 4.22 6.06
C ILE A 11 1.68 5.16 6.78
N ASP A 12 1.44 6.46 6.66
CA ASP A 12 2.04 7.46 7.54
C ASP A 12 1.13 7.67 8.76
N PRO A 13 1.55 7.26 9.96
CA PRO A 13 0.70 7.38 11.14
C PRO A 13 0.45 8.84 11.56
N ALA A 14 1.26 9.80 11.11
CA ALA A 14 1.09 11.21 11.44
C ALA A 14 -0.05 11.86 10.66
N THR A 15 -0.20 11.51 9.39
CA THR A 15 -1.21 12.11 8.49
C THR A 15 -2.34 11.13 8.15
N GLY A 16 -2.15 9.83 8.37
CA GLY A 16 -3.06 8.78 7.92
C GLY A 16 -2.98 8.49 6.42
N TRP A 17 -2.01 9.11 5.69
CA TRP A 17 -1.83 8.83 4.27
C TRP A 17 -1.55 7.36 4.03
N PHE A 18 -2.28 6.77 3.10
CA PHE A 18 -2.30 5.34 2.87
C PHE A 18 -2.02 5.00 1.41
N GLU A 19 -1.14 4.04 1.21
CA GLU A 19 -0.84 3.46 -0.09
C GLU A 19 -1.03 1.94 -0.03
N ILE A 20 -1.54 1.38 -1.10
CA ILE A 20 -1.66 -0.07 -1.29
C ILE A 20 -1.30 -0.43 -2.72
N ILE A 21 -0.59 -1.52 -2.89
CA ILE A 21 -0.21 -2.03 -4.19
C ILE A 21 -0.21 -3.56 -4.18
N GLU A 22 -0.78 -4.15 -5.22
CA GLU A 22 -0.73 -5.60 -5.40
C GLU A 22 0.70 -6.08 -5.68
N LEU A 23 1.05 -7.22 -5.07
CA LEU A 23 2.31 -7.90 -5.38
C LEU A 23 2.17 -8.66 -6.70
N PRO A 24 3.15 -8.57 -7.61
CA PRO A 24 3.05 -9.23 -8.89
C PRO A 24 3.15 -10.75 -8.75
N ASN A 25 2.51 -11.43 -9.66
CA ASN A 25 2.69 -12.86 -9.83
C ASN A 25 4.00 -13.16 -10.54
N THR A 26 4.64 -14.24 -10.16
CA THR A 26 5.78 -14.85 -10.86
C THR A 26 5.44 -16.28 -11.24
N SER A 27 5.89 -16.71 -12.42
CA SER A 27 5.71 -18.09 -12.90
C SER A 27 7.01 -18.86 -12.75
N VAL A 28 6.91 -20.03 -12.15
CA VAL A 28 8.02 -20.98 -12.05
C VAL A 28 7.68 -22.21 -12.88
N THR A 29 8.49 -22.48 -13.89
CA THR A 29 8.34 -23.65 -14.74
C THR A 29 9.29 -24.75 -14.27
N TYR A 30 8.76 -25.94 -14.01
CA TYR A 30 9.55 -27.13 -13.67
C TYR A 30 9.00 -28.38 -14.37
N VAL A 31 9.85 -29.38 -14.51
CA VAL A 31 9.48 -30.64 -15.16
C VAL A 31 9.18 -31.69 -14.08
N GLN A 32 7.95 -32.21 -14.07
CA GLN A 32 7.55 -33.30 -13.20
C GLN A 32 7.02 -34.47 -14.04
N LYS A 33 7.62 -35.64 -13.88
CA LYS A 33 7.26 -36.86 -14.63
C LYS A 33 7.23 -36.67 -16.15
N GLY A 34 8.20 -35.88 -16.68
CA GLY A 34 8.29 -35.61 -18.12
C GLY A 34 7.27 -34.60 -18.67
N LYS A 35 6.48 -33.96 -17.81
CA LYS A 35 5.57 -32.88 -18.18
C LYS A 35 6.08 -31.56 -17.62
N GLU A 36 6.00 -30.54 -18.45
CA GLU A 36 6.27 -29.17 -18.03
C GLU A 36 5.06 -28.64 -17.21
N ILE A 37 5.34 -28.20 -16.01
CA ILE A 37 4.34 -27.61 -15.09
C ILE A 37 4.73 -26.18 -14.85
N VAL A 38 3.77 -25.28 -15.00
CA VAL A 38 3.92 -23.86 -14.68
C VAL A 38 3.13 -23.56 -13.41
N ASP A 39 3.85 -23.24 -12.33
CA ASP A 39 3.23 -22.74 -11.11
C ASP A 39 3.28 -21.22 -11.10
N ILE A 40 2.15 -20.59 -10.80
CA ILE A 40 2.04 -19.16 -10.60
C ILE A 40 2.02 -18.91 -9.10
N THR A 41 2.99 -18.12 -8.64
CA THR A 41 3.13 -17.74 -7.23
C THR A 41 3.25 -16.23 -7.11
N ILE A 42 2.89 -15.70 -5.95
CA ILE A 42 3.02 -14.27 -5.67
C ILE A 42 4.48 -13.96 -5.31
N ASP A 43 5.09 -12.97 -5.98
CA ASP A 43 6.46 -12.54 -5.68
C ASP A 43 6.49 -11.60 -4.46
N LYS A 44 6.72 -12.20 -3.30
CA LYS A 44 6.96 -11.51 -2.03
C LYS A 44 8.43 -11.48 -1.63
N SER A 45 9.33 -11.59 -2.59
CA SER A 45 10.76 -11.50 -2.32
C SER A 45 11.16 -10.15 -1.74
N SER A 46 12.23 -10.13 -0.95
CA SER A 46 12.78 -8.88 -0.40
C SER A 46 13.16 -7.88 -1.50
N ALA A 47 13.63 -8.34 -2.65
CA ALA A 47 13.92 -7.50 -3.80
C ALA A 47 12.66 -6.82 -4.36
N GLN A 48 11.56 -7.58 -4.49
CA GLN A 48 10.29 -7.05 -4.98
C GLN A 48 9.66 -6.05 -4.02
N ILE A 49 9.62 -6.37 -2.72
CA ILE A 49 9.11 -5.46 -1.68
C ILE A 49 9.94 -4.16 -1.67
N SER A 50 11.27 -4.27 -1.76
CA SER A 50 12.16 -3.09 -1.82
C SER A 50 11.87 -2.22 -3.03
N ARG A 51 11.69 -2.85 -4.21
CA ARG A 51 11.36 -2.14 -5.45
C ARG A 51 10.03 -1.40 -5.34
N LEU A 52 9.00 -2.05 -4.80
CA LEU A 52 7.68 -1.46 -4.62
C LEU A 52 7.69 -0.34 -3.60
N PHE A 53 8.34 -0.52 -2.45
CA PHE A 53 8.49 0.52 -1.43
C PHE A 53 9.22 1.74 -1.98
N ASN A 54 10.31 1.53 -2.72
CA ASN A 54 11.02 2.64 -3.36
C ASN A 54 10.14 3.37 -4.37
N LYS A 55 9.46 2.62 -5.27
CA LYS A 55 8.63 3.20 -6.32
C LYS A 55 7.41 3.94 -5.78
N GLN A 56 6.70 3.36 -4.80
CA GLN A 56 5.41 3.88 -4.35
C GLN A 56 5.53 4.88 -3.21
N TRP A 57 6.62 4.83 -2.44
CA TRP A 57 6.78 5.71 -1.30
C TRP A 57 8.00 6.63 -1.42
N LEU A 58 9.22 6.06 -1.43
CA LEU A 58 10.45 6.86 -1.31
C LEU A 58 10.73 7.79 -2.49
N SER A 59 10.21 7.45 -3.68
CA SER A 59 10.34 8.29 -4.88
C SER A 59 9.21 9.31 -5.05
N ARG A 60 8.18 9.27 -4.19
CA ARG A 60 6.98 10.12 -4.34
C ARG A 60 6.75 11.06 -3.18
N TYR A 61 7.16 10.66 -1.97
CA TYR A 61 6.87 11.38 -0.73
C TYR A 61 8.15 11.73 0.01
N PRO A 62 8.09 12.64 1.01
CA PRO A 62 9.20 12.89 1.91
C PRO A 62 9.67 11.60 2.57
N ARG A 63 10.99 11.44 2.69
CA ARG A 63 11.57 10.24 3.28
C ARG A 63 11.23 10.16 4.76
N PRO A 64 10.72 9.02 5.25
CA PRO A 64 10.40 8.88 6.66
C PRO A 64 11.68 8.78 7.49
N LEU A 65 11.63 9.27 8.74
CA LEU A 65 12.73 9.08 9.68
C LEU A 65 12.82 7.62 10.14
N TYR A 66 11.67 6.97 10.28
CA TYR A 66 11.55 5.59 10.74
C TYR A 66 10.66 4.79 9.78
N VAL A 67 11.03 3.53 9.55
CA VAL A 67 10.19 2.55 8.88
C VAL A 67 9.88 1.45 9.89
N ILE A 68 8.60 1.25 10.18
CA ILE A 68 8.10 0.22 11.08
C ILE A 68 7.49 -0.88 10.21
N TYR A 69 7.89 -2.11 10.42
CA TYR A 69 7.46 -3.26 9.62
C TYR A 69 7.46 -4.53 10.47
N ASP A 70 6.75 -5.56 10.03
CA ASP A 70 6.77 -6.86 10.71
C ASP A 70 8.12 -7.58 10.48
N ASN A 71 8.34 -8.65 11.21
CA ASN A 71 9.61 -9.39 11.15
C ASN A 71 9.62 -10.47 10.04
N GLY A 72 8.88 -10.26 8.97
CA GLY A 72 8.83 -11.15 7.82
C GLY A 72 10.16 -11.27 7.07
N SER A 73 10.32 -12.35 6.31
CA SER A 73 11.52 -12.59 5.50
C SER A 73 11.68 -11.59 4.36
N GLU A 74 10.58 -11.06 3.89
CA GLU A 74 10.48 -10.06 2.82
C GLU A 74 11.11 -8.71 3.19
N PHE A 75 11.21 -8.40 4.48
CA PHE A 75 11.84 -7.18 5.00
C PHE A 75 13.32 -7.36 5.40
N LYS A 76 13.96 -8.43 4.92
CA LYS A 76 15.40 -8.69 5.15
C LYS A 76 16.22 -8.26 3.92
N LEU A 77 17.50 -8.58 3.88
CA LEU A 77 18.41 -8.40 2.74
C LEU A 77 18.19 -7.08 1.98
N HIS A 78 17.63 -7.14 0.78
CA HIS A 78 17.46 -5.99 -0.12
C HIS A 78 16.65 -4.85 0.50
N PHE A 79 15.64 -5.16 1.32
CA PHE A 79 14.87 -4.14 2.04
C PHE A 79 15.74 -3.41 3.07
N LYS A 80 16.61 -4.16 3.75
CA LYS A 80 17.59 -3.57 4.66
C LYS A 80 18.56 -2.68 3.91
N GLU A 81 19.13 -3.16 2.82
CA GLU A 81 20.07 -2.42 1.97
C GLU A 81 19.45 -1.12 1.45
N LEU A 82 18.20 -1.18 0.98
CA LEU A 82 17.44 -0.01 0.55
C LEU A 82 17.29 1.02 1.68
N CYS A 83 16.83 0.58 2.86
CA CYS A 83 16.67 1.48 4.01
C CYS A 83 18.00 2.11 4.42
N ASP A 84 19.08 1.33 4.46
CA ASP A 84 20.42 1.82 4.81
C ASP A 84 20.94 2.83 3.78
N SER A 85 20.70 2.61 2.47
CA SER A 85 21.10 3.53 1.40
C SER A 85 20.42 4.91 1.50
N TYR A 86 19.20 4.95 2.03
CA TYR A 86 18.45 6.18 2.29
C TYR A 86 18.59 6.70 3.74
N GLN A 87 19.43 6.06 4.55
CA GLN A 87 19.65 6.38 5.98
C GLN A 87 18.37 6.32 6.82
N LEU A 88 17.43 5.44 6.46
CA LEU A 88 16.19 5.26 7.18
C LEU A 88 16.41 4.40 8.43
N LYS A 89 15.89 4.85 9.56
CA LYS A 89 15.93 4.07 10.80
C LYS A 89 14.88 2.97 10.76
N ARG A 90 15.31 1.71 10.90
CA ARG A 90 14.45 0.52 10.84
C ARG A 90 13.97 0.13 12.23
N LYS A 91 12.67 -0.12 12.36
CA LYS A 91 12.02 -0.59 13.58
C LYS A 91 11.18 -1.84 13.28
N PRO A 92 11.78 -3.04 13.24
CA PRO A 92 10.99 -4.24 13.11
C PRO A 92 10.07 -4.39 14.34
N THR A 93 8.80 -4.69 14.10
CA THR A 93 7.85 -4.95 15.18
C THR A 93 8.14 -6.34 15.77
N THR A 94 8.08 -6.42 17.07
CA THR A 94 8.11 -7.69 17.79
C THR A 94 6.69 -8.05 18.20
N VAL A 95 6.43 -9.33 18.42
CA VAL A 95 5.14 -9.86 18.93
C VAL A 95 4.67 -9.14 20.20
N LYS A 96 5.57 -8.45 20.89
CA LYS A 96 5.30 -7.72 22.14
C LYS A 96 4.83 -6.26 21.96
N ASN A 97 4.75 -5.75 20.72
CA ASN A 97 4.31 -4.37 20.50
C ASN A 97 3.08 -4.31 19.57
N PRO A 98 1.89 -4.71 20.06
CA PRO A 98 0.67 -4.76 19.26
C PRO A 98 0.21 -3.37 18.77
N GLN A 99 0.59 -2.28 19.47
CA GLN A 99 0.16 -0.93 19.08
C GLN A 99 0.76 -0.45 17.76
N ALA A 100 1.95 -0.91 17.41
CA ALA A 100 2.61 -0.52 16.17
C ALA A 100 1.87 -1.01 14.92
N ASN A 101 1.19 -2.16 15.00
CA ASN A 101 0.42 -2.74 13.90
C ASN A 101 -1.07 -2.38 13.95
N ALA A 102 -1.57 -1.87 15.07
CA ALA A 102 -3.01 -1.60 15.26
C ALA A 102 -3.59 -0.64 14.21
N ILE A 103 -2.79 0.29 13.71
CA ILE A 103 -3.22 1.23 12.67
C ILE A 103 -3.39 0.49 11.33
N LEU A 104 -2.42 -0.33 10.94
CA LEU A 104 -2.52 -1.14 9.71
C LEU A 104 -3.62 -2.20 9.81
N GLU A 105 -3.77 -2.87 10.95
CA GLU A 105 -4.84 -3.84 11.18
C GLU A 105 -6.23 -3.20 11.01
N ARG A 106 -6.41 -1.98 11.51
CA ARG A 106 -7.64 -1.21 11.31
C ARG A 106 -7.87 -0.90 9.84
N MET A 107 -6.84 -0.51 9.09
CA MET A 107 -6.94 -0.24 7.66
C MET A 107 -7.26 -1.52 6.87
N HIS A 108 -6.69 -2.65 7.24
CA HIS A 108 -7.05 -3.94 6.65
C HIS A 108 -8.53 -4.29 6.89
N GLY A 109 -9.06 -3.99 8.07
CA GLY A 109 -10.50 -4.12 8.35
C GLY A 109 -11.35 -3.25 7.43
N VAL A 110 -10.99 -1.98 7.25
CA VAL A 110 -11.67 -1.05 6.34
C VAL A 110 -11.63 -1.55 4.90
N LEU A 111 -10.47 -2.01 4.42
CA LEU A 111 -10.33 -2.58 3.08
C LEU A 111 -11.19 -3.83 2.88
N ALA A 112 -11.24 -4.72 3.87
CA ALA A 112 -12.09 -5.92 3.82
C ALA A 112 -13.59 -5.55 3.77
N ASP A 113 -14.00 -4.51 4.49
CA ASP A 113 -15.37 -4.00 4.43
C ASP A 113 -15.70 -3.38 3.06
N MET A 114 -14.78 -2.57 2.52
CA MET A 114 -14.92 -2.00 1.17
C MET A 114 -15.02 -3.10 0.12
N MET A 115 -14.19 -4.14 0.20
CA MET A 115 -14.21 -5.26 -0.73
C MET A 115 -15.54 -6.02 -0.68
N ARG A 116 -16.07 -6.28 0.52
CA ARG A 116 -17.39 -6.93 0.67
C ARG A 116 -18.52 -6.13 0.04
N THR A 117 -18.42 -4.80 0.02
CA THR A 117 -19.45 -3.91 -0.52
C THR A 117 -19.24 -3.56 -1.99
N SER A 118 -18.07 -3.84 -2.56
CA SER A 118 -17.74 -3.50 -3.96
C SER A 118 -18.49 -4.35 -5.00
N GLY A 119 -19.08 -5.48 -4.58
CA GLY A 119 -19.71 -6.42 -5.49
C GLY A 119 -18.73 -7.36 -6.23
N ILE A 120 -17.43 -7.28 -5.92
CA ILE A 120 -16.43 -8.19 -6.49
C ILE A 120 -16.63 -9.58 -5.84
N ASP A 121 -17.00 -10.54 -6.66
CA ASP A 121 -17.18 -11.93 -6.21
C ASP A 121 -15.87 -12.71 -6.32
N MET A 122 -15.13 -12.75 -5.21
CA MET A 122 -13.86 -13.49 -5.11
C MET A 122 -13.99 -15.02 -5.27
N SER A 123 -15.22 -15.55 -5.29
CA SER A 123 -15.44 -16.99 -5.58
C SER A 123 -15.35 -17.32 -7.06
N GLN A 124 -15.38 -16.32 -7.92
CA GLN A 124 -15.24 -16.45 -9.37
C GLN A 124 -13.85 -16.01 -9.83
N THR A 125 -13.56 -16.17 -11.11
CA THR A 125 -12.34 -15.62 -11.71
C THR A 125 -12.52 -14.10 -11.84
N VAL A 126 -11.81 -13.34 -11.00
CA VAL A 126 -11.81 -11.88 -11.02
C VAL A 126 -10.76 -11.40 -12.03
N ASP A 127 -11.09 -10.38 -12.81
CA ASP A 127 -10.12 -9.74 -13.68
C ASP A 127 -9.06 -9.03 -12.82
N PRO A 128 -7.75 -9.22 -13.08
CA PRO A 128 -6.69 -8.48 -12.39
C PRO A 128 -6.88 -6.96 -12.47
N ASP A 129 -7.40 -6.44 -13.57
CA ASP A 129 -7.67 -5.01 -13.74
C ASP A 129 -8.77 -4.51 -12.77
N ASP A 130 -9.76 -5.35 -12.45
CA ASP A 130 -10.80 -5.03 -11.46
C ASP A 130 -10.22 -4.95 -10.04
N ILE A 131 -9.24 -5.80 -9.72
CA ILE A 131 -8.54 -5.77 -8.42
C ILE A 131 -7.70 -4.49 -8.31
N ASP A 132 -6.91 -4.17 -9.33
CA ASP A 132 -6.07 -2.96 -9.32
C ASP A 132 -6.94 -1.69 -9.23
N ALA A 133 -8.02 -1.64 -9.99
CA ALA A 133 -8.99 -0.54 -9.92
C ALA A 133 -9.63 -0.43 -8.52
N PHE A 134 -10.01 -1.55 -7.91
CA PHE A 134 -10.54 -1.57 -6.55
C PHE A 134 -9.51 -1.04 -5.55
N LEU A 135 -8.27 -1.53 -5.58
CA LEU A 135 -7.22 -1.12 -4.65
C LEU A 135 -6.90 0.37 -4.77
N THR A 136 -6.82 0.86 -6.01
CA THR A 136 -6.58 2.28 -6.30
C THR A 136 -7.70 3.15 -5.75
N ASN A 137 -8.96 2.79 -6.00
CA ASN A 137 -10.12 3.53 -5.52
C ASN A 137 -10.26 3.47 -4.00
N ALA A 138 -9.96 2.33 -3.38
CA ALA A 138 -9.99 2.17 -1.93
C ALA A 138 -8.93 3.04 -1.24
N ALA A 139 -7.69 3.05 -1.75
CA ALA A 139 -6.63 3.91 -1.23
C ALA A 139 -7.02 5.40 -1.35
N TRP A 140 -7.55 5.81 -2.50
CA TRP A 140 -8.03 7.16 -2.69
C TRP A 140 -9.15 7.53 -1.72
N ALA A 141 -10.15 6.66 -1.54
CA ALA A 141 -11.27 6.88 -0.62
C ALA A 141 -10.80 7.01 0.84
N ILE A 142 -9.85 6.17 1.27
CA ILE A 142 -9.23 6.27 2.61
C ILE A 142 -8.55 7.63 2.78
N CYS A 143 -7.77 8.06 1.80
CA CYS A 143 -7.03 9.33 1.86
C CYS A 143 -7.95 10.56 1.76
N ALA A 144 -9.11 10.44 1.11
CA ALA A 144 -10.09 11.51 0.96
C ALA A 144 -11.09 11.59 2.12
N THR A 145 -11.23 10.54 2.94
CA THR A 145 -12.21 10.49 4.02
C THR A 145 -11.73 11.28 5.24
N HIS A 146 -12.62 12.10 5.80
CA HIS A 146 -12.36 12.88 7.02
C HIS A 146 -12.07 11.97 8.22
N HIS A 147 -10.93 12.20 8.85
CA HIS A 147 -10.50 11.45 10.03
C HIS A 147 -10.86 12.20 11.31
N THR A 148 -11.71 11.62 12.15
CA THR A 148 -12.26 12.29 13.33
C THR A 148 -11.21 12.75 14.35
N VAL A 149 -10.11 12.02 14.49
CA VAL A 149 -9.01 12.36 15.41
C VAL A 149 -8.14 13.48 14.84
N LEU A 150 -7.85 13.44 13.55
CA LEU A 150 -7.04 14.47 12.85
C LEU A 150 -7.87 15.72 12.53
N GLN A 151 -9.21 15.64 12.58
CA GLN A 151 -10.13 16.71 12.19
C GLN A 151 -9.96 17.16 10.72
N LEU A 152 -9.39 16.33 9.89
CA LEU A 152 -9.18 16.56 8.44
C LEU A 152 -8.96 15.22 7.72
N SER A 153 -8.98 15.22 6.40
CA SER A 153 -8.62 14.04 5.61
C SER A 153 -7.10 13.88 5.53
N PRO A 154 -6.57 12.66 5.37
CA PRO A 154 -5.14 12.44 5.10
C PRO A 154 -4.63 13.28 3.93
N GLY A 155 -5.41 13.40 2.87
CA GLY A 155 -5.08 14.25 1.72
C GLY A 155 -4.96 15.72 2.10
N ALA A 156 -5.88 16.24 2.91
CA ALA A 156 -5.79 17.61 3.41
C ALA A 156 -4.57 17.83 4.32
N ALA A 157 -4.19 16.82 5.11
CA ALA A 157 -2.99 16.88 5.94
C ALA A 157 -1.70 17.03 5.13
N ILE A 158 -1.62 16.35 3.95
CA ILE A 158 -0.42 16.37 3.11
C ILE A 158 -0.41 17.55 2.14
N PHE A 159 -1.54 17.81 1.47
CA PHE A 159 -1.58 18.78 0.35
C PHE A 159 -2.10 20.16 0.77
N GLY A 160 -2.52 20.33 2.03
CA GLY A 160 -3.11 21.58 2.52
C GLY A 160 -4.48 21.91 1.90
N ARG A 161 -5.12 20.94 1.24
CA ARG A 161 -6.42 21.07 0.58
C ARG A 161 -7.14 19.75 0.56
N ASP A 162 -8.47 19.77 0.58
CA ASP A 162 -9.26 18.56 0.50
C ASP A 162 -9.11 17.87 -0.88
N MET A 163 -9.18 16.56 -0.91
CA MET A 163 -9.17 15.76 -2.14
C MET A 163 -10.55 15.74 -2.82
N LEU A 164 -11.60 15.97 -2.07
CA LEU A 164 -12.96 16.14 -2.59
C LEU A 164 -13.17 17.62 -2.96
N PHE A 165 -12.90 17.95 -4.21
CA PHE A 165 -13.13 19.30 -4.71
C PHE A 165 -14.57 19.52 -5.13
N ASP A 166 -15.08 20.69 -4.74
CA ASP A 166 -16.13 21.32 -5.54
C ASP A 166 -15.53 21.74 -6.88
N ILE A 167 -16.18 21.34 -7.97
CA ILE A 167 -15.75 21.55 -9.37
C ILE A 167 -15.54 23.04 -9.70
N PHE A 168 -16.02 23.94 -8.85
CA PHE A 168 -15.98 25.40 -9.02
C PHE A 168 -14.80 26.08 -8.33
N TYR A 169 -13.78 25.35 -7.86
CA TYR A 169 -12.60 26.00 -7.32
C TYR A 169 -11.84 26.74 -8.41
N ILE A 170 -11.93 28.06 -8.40
CA ILE A 170 -11.15 28.94 -9.29
C ILE A 170 -9.89 29.34 -8.53
N ALA A 171 -8.75 28.85 -8.98
CA ALA A 171 -7.46 29.27 -8.43
C ALA A 171 -7.19 30.73 -8.79
N ASP A 172 -6.83 31.56 -7.84
CA ASP A 172 -6.30 32.91 -8.11
C ASP A 172 -4.85 32.80 -8.57
N TRP A 173 -4.69 32.66 -9.89
CA TRP A 173 -3.37 32.51 -10.51
C TRP A 173 -2.49 33.76 -10.34
N ASN A 174 -3.07 34.94 -10.09
CA ASN A 174 -2.32 36.16 -9.82
C ASN A 174 -1.72 36.18 -8.41
N ALA A 175 -2.35 35.49 -7.45
CA ALA A 175 -1.80 35.33 -6.10
C ALA A 175 -0.67 34.28 -6.06
N ILE A 176 -0.70 33.28 -6.96
CA ILE A 176 0.30 32.21 -7.00
C ILE A 176 1.60 32.65 -7.68
N GLY A 177 1.53 33.64 -8.58
CA GLY A 177 2.69 34.15 -9.33
C GLY A 177 3.48 35.27 -8.67
N ARG A 178 3.23 35.57 -7.40
CA ARG A 178 3.97 36.50 -6.56
C ARG A 178 4.80 35.76 -5.50
#